data_048fc3c655dc382b34179eb1d16fec9a
#
_entry.id   048fc3c655dc382b34179eb1d16fec9a
#
_cell.length_a   1.000
_cell.length_b   1.000
_cell.length_c   1.000
_cell.angle_alpha   90.00
_cell.angle_beta   90.00
_cell.angle_gamma   90.00
#
_symmetry.space_group_name_H-M   'P 1'
#
loop_
_entity.id
_entity.type
_entity.pdbx_description
1 polymer ?
#
loop_
_entity_poly.entity_id
_entity_poly.type
_entity_poly.pdbx_seq_one_letter_code
_entity_poly.pdbx_strand_id
1 'polypeptide(L)'
;MEEQAGVAVRLHPFKGLAGPEGTPVPWSPYGRILSERPVFTLDPLFHAGCYYVQDSSAMFVGHLFRKLIAPRGEASPPQDFASLIPPTASQRVPPIYEAMGGHGLEGVNLADAKQRPIRVLDLCAAPGGKTTDLAASLREAFGDGFVLVANEVMKARVGVLDDNVARWGDPNVVVTSVDPAAFARLEGYFDIIVADVPCSGEGMFRKDPRAREEWSPAVVELCAARQKRILADVWPALRQGGWLLYSTCTYETAENDENLAWAAAELGGEILEPEAEFEEYGVRRTPHGHLLEAGVVPGEGQWAGALRKTAPQRTVPGADPAVLHPLRSGLRKGESKGKDFIPDADYALSIEFAGEYPAVDVDRQTALRFLHRDALVLPQAAPGYNVITYLGHPLGFVKNIGSRCNNLLPKGRRILMNV
;
A
#
# COMPACT_ATOMS: atom_id res chain seq x y z
N MET A 1 10.82 30.34 -9.25
CA MET A 1 9.60 29.91 -8.52
C MET A 1 9.85 28.44 -8.20
N GLU A 2 9.96 28.09 -6.93
CA GLU A 2 9.97 26.67 -6.55
C GLU A 2 8.61 26.10 -6.95
N GLU A 3 8.61 25.20 -7.89
CA GLU A 3 7.39 24.52 -8.33
C GLU A 3 6.85 23.72 -7.16
N GLN A 4 5.63 24.01 -6.75
CA GLN A 4 5.01 23.41 -5.57
C GLN A 4 4.93 21.87 -5.80
N ALA A 5 5.33 21.09 -4.79
CA ALA A 5 5.28 19.63 -4.86
C ALA A 5 3.91 19.13 -5.33
N GLY A 6 3.88 18.33 -6.37
CA GLY A 6 2.65 17.76 -6.89
C GLY A 6 1.93 16.93 -5.82
N VAL A 7 0.60 16.98 -5.80
CA VAL A 7 -0.21 16.17 -4.89
C VAL A 7 -0.94 15.10 -5.70
N ALA A 8 -0.83 13.87 -5.28
CA ALA A 8 -1.55 12.77 -5.91
C ALA A 8 -2.26 11.88 -4.86
N VAL A 9 -3.30 11.21 -5.33
CA VAL A 9 -4.05 10.22 -4.56
C VAL A 9 -4.17 8.95 -5.37
N ARG A 10 -4.37 7.84 -4.70
CA ARG A 10 -4.69 6.55 -5.32
C ARG A 10 -6.05 6.09 -4.81
N LEU A 11 -7.00 5.94 -5.75
CA LEU A 11 -8.37 5.52 -5.45
C LEU A 11 -8.42 4.04 -5.05
N HIS A 12 -9.40 3.69 -4.22
CA HIS A 12 -9.58 2.30 -3.77
C HIS A 12 -10.49 1.53 -4.75
N PRO A 13 -9.98 0.48 -5.46
CA PRO A 13 -10.76 -0.21 -6.49
C PRO A 13 -11.98 -0.94 -5.94
N PHE A 14 -11.93 -1.40 -4.69
CA PHE A 14 -13.03 -2.16 -4.07
C PHE A 14 -13.98 -1.29 -3.22
N LYS A 15 -13.78 0.04 -3.21
CA LYS A 15 -14.67 1.03 -2.55
C LYS A 15 -15.21 2.04 -3.56
N GLY A 16 -15.61 1.57 -4.76
CA GLY A 16 -16.32 2.35 -5.75
C GLY A 16 -15.51 3.46 -6.44
N LEU A 17 -14.17 3.47 -6.31
CA LEU A 17 -13.29 4.50 -6.87
C LEU A 17 -13.66 5.93 -6.41
N ALA A 18 -14.27 6.05 -5.24
CA ALA A 18 -14.70 7.34 -4.70
C ALA A 18 -13.50 8.15 -4.19
N GLY A 19 -13.42 9.43 -4.57
CA GLY A 19 -12.35 10.33 -4.13
C GLY A 19 -12.21 11.56 -5.02
N PRO A 20 -11.15 12.35 -4.80
CA PRO A 20 -10.89 13.55 -5.58
C PRO A 20 -10.65 13.24 -7.06
N GLU A 21 -11.19 14.09 -7.92
CA GLU A 21 -10.89 14.08 -9.36
C GLU A 21 -9.48 14.61 -9.63
N GLY A 22 -8.86 14.13 -10.71
CA GLY A 22 -7.52 14.56 -11.11
C GLY A 22 -7.06 13.92 -12.40
N THR A 23 -5.91 14.36 -12.89
CA THR A 23 -5.27 13.78 -14.08
C THR A 23 -4.74 12.36 -13.76
N PRO A 24 -4.99 11.34 -14.59
CA PRO A 24 -4.45 10.01 -14.37
C PRO A 24 -2.92 9.99 -14.23
N VAL A 25 -2.41 9.19 -13.31
CA VAL A 25 -0.98 8.86 -13.22
C VAL A 25 -0.66 7.80 -14.27
N PRO A 26 0.29 8.02 -15.21
CA PRO A 26 0.51 7.13 -16.36
C PRO A 26 0.76 5.67 -16.00
N TRP A 27 1.48 5.41 -14.89
CA TRP A 27 1.87 4.07 -14.42
C TRP A 27 0.99 3.52 -13.29
N SER A 28 -0.12 4.23 -12.97
CA SER A 28 -1.02 3.77 -11.90
C SER A 28 -2.48 3.85 -12.33
N PRO A 29 -3.19 2.72 -12.43
CA PRO A 29 -4.59 2.69 -12.92
C PRO A 29 -5.53 3.52 -12.03
N TYR A 30 -5.22 3.60 -10.74
CA TYR A 30 -6.04 4.29 -9.74
C TYR A 30 -5.44 5.62 -9.29
N GLY A 31 -4.24 5.97 -9.77
CA GLY A 31 -3.55 7.21 -9.45
C GLY A 31 -4.21 8.44 -10.08
N ARG A 32 -4.31 9.54 -9.31
CA ARG A 32 -4.80 10.85 -9.76
C ARG A 32 -3.89 11.93 -9.25
N ILE A 33 -3.39 12.78 -10.16
CA ILE A 33 -2.65 14.00 -9.85
C ILE A 33 -3.67 15.10 -9.68
N LEU A 34 -3.67 15.75 -8.52
CA LEU A 34 -4.62 16.81 -8.19
C LEU A 34 -4.08 18.18 -8.63
N SER A 35 -4.96 19.06 -9.09
CA SER A 35 -4.61 20.45 -9.45
C SER A 35 -4.24 21.29 -8.23
N GLU A 36 -4.76 20.95 -7.05
CA GLU A 36 -4.48 21.62 -5.78
C GLU A 36 -4.49 20.61 -4.62
N ARG A 37 -3.90 21.01 -3.49
CA ARG A 37 -3.89 20.18 -2.27
C ARG A 37 -5.12 20.47 -1.41
N PRO A 38 -6.09 19.55 -1.35
CA PRO A 38 -7.23 19.72 -0.43
C PRO A 38 -6.81 19.45 1.03
N VAL A 39 -7.68 19.85 1.96
CA VAL A 39 -7.53 19.48 3.37
C VAL A 39 -8.10 18.07 3.56
N PHE A 40 -7.30 17.05 3.26
CA PHE A 40 -7.71 15.64 3.30
C PHE A 40 -8.35 15.21 4.62
N THR A 41 -7.90 15.78 5.75
CA THR A 41 -8.46 15.50 7.08
C THR A 41 -9.94 15.89 7.18
N LEU A 42 -10.40 16.86 6.38
CA LEU A 42 -11.80 17.31 6.33
C LEU A 42 -12.60 16.63 5.20
N ASP A 43 -12.10 15.54 4.61
CA ASP A 43 -12.82 14.73 3.64
C ASP A 43 -13.25 13.40 4.29
N PRO A 44 -14.56 13.15 4.49
CA PRO A 44 -15.02 11.88 5.05
C PRO A 44 -14.63 10.66 4.21
N LEU A 45 -14.51 10.76 2.88
CA LEU A 45 -14.09 9.65 2.01
C LEU A 45 -12.65 9.22 2.28
N PHE A 46 -11.77 10.14 2.69
CA PHE A 46 -10.42 9.80 3.16
C PHE A 46 -10.46 8.89 4.40
N HIS A 47 -11.35 9.20 5.35
CA HIS A 47 -11.53 8.41 6.58
C HIS A 47 -12.25 7.08 6.34
N ALA A 48 -13.11 7.01 5.31
CA ALA A 48 -13.72 5.76 4.83
C ALA A 48 -12.70 4.85 4.12
N GLY A 49 -11.47 5.35 3.85
CA GLY A 49 -10.45 4.61 3.12
C GLY A 49 -10.76 4.44 1.64
N CYS A 50 -11.55 5.34 1.04
CA CYS A 50 -11.89 5.31 -0.38
C CYS A 50 -10.71 5.68 -1.28
N TYR A 51 -9.70 6.34 -0.72
CA TYR A 51 -8.45 6.66 -1.39
C TYR A 51 -7.29 6.82 -0.39
N TYR A 52 -6.07 6.74 -0.92
CA TYR A 52 -4.83 6.97 -0.18
C TYR A 52 -4.07 8.16 -0.79
N VAL A 53 -3.54 9.07 0.04
CA VAL A 53 -2.68 10.17 -0.43
C VAL A 53 -1.27 9.60 -0.64
N GLN A 54 -0.84 9.52 -1.90
CA GLN A 54 0.42 8.89 -2.28
C GLN A 54 1.11 9.71 -3.36
N ASP A 55 2.43 9.85 -3.25
CA ASP A 55 3.24 10.44 -4.31
C ASP A 55 3.14 9.63 -5.61
N SER A 56 3.00 10.32 -6.75
CA SER A 56 2.85 9.66 -8.04
C SER A 56 4.07 8.84 -8.44
N SER A 57 5.30 9.30 -8.12
CA SER A 57 6.53 8.53 -8.40
C SER A 57 6.54 7.22 -7.60
N ALA A 58 6.14 7.27 -6.33
CA ALA A 58 6.06 6.08 -5.46
C ALA A 58 5.06 5.03 -5.96
N MET A 59 4.05 5.41 -6.77
CA MET A 59 3.11 4.48 -7.42
C MET A 59 3.77 3.64 -8.52
N PHE A 60 4.97 4.03 -9.00
CA PHE A 60 5.73 3.25 -9.98
C PHE A 60 6.20 1.90 -9.42
N VAL A 61 6.48 1.84 -8.12
CA VAL A 61 6.76 0.56 -7.45
C VAL A 61 5.59 -0.41 -7.59
N GLY A 62 4.34 0.09 -7.46
CA GLY A 62 3.14 -0.69 -7.71
C GLY A 62 3.00 -1.15 -9.17
N HIS A 63 3.45 -0.34 -10.14
CA HIS A 63 3.50 -0.74 -11.56
C HIS A 63 4.44 -1.94 -11.74
N LEU A 64 5.69 -1.85 -11.27
CA LEU A 64 6.64 -2.96 -11.36
C LEU A 64 6.12 -4.21 -10.62
N PHE A 65 5.51 -4.03 -9.46
CA PHE A 65 4.90 -5.14 -8.73
C PHE A 65 3.81 -5.85 -9.55
N ARG A 66 2.92 -5.11 -10.20
CA ARG A 66 1.88 -5.68 -11.08
C ARG A 66 2.49 -6.49 -12.23
N LYS A 67 3.62 -6.04 -12.81
CA LYS A 67 4.35 -6.81 -13.83
C LYS A 67 4.88 -8.14 -13.28
N LEU A 68 5.38 -8.15 -12.03
CA LEU A 68 5.90 -9.38 -11.41
C LEU A 68 4.81 -10.43 -11.13
N ILE A 69 3.57 -10.00 -10.89
CA ILE A 69 2.44 -10.90 -10.57
C ILE A 69 1.51 -11.18 -11.76
N ALA A 70 1.71 -10.53 -12.92
CA ALA A 70 0.88 -10.74 -14.10
C ALA A 70 0.96 -12.17 -14.66
N PRO A 71 -0.16 -12.76 -15.16
CA PRO A 71 -0.15 -14.06 -15.82
C PRO A 71 0.66 -14.03 -17.11
N ARG A 72 1.33 -15.14 -17.44
CA ARG A 72 2.02 -15.29 -18.71
C ARG A 72 1.03 -15.49 -19.86
N GLY A 73 1.20 -14.79 -20.96
CA GLY A 73 0.72 -15.22 -22.29
C GLY A 73 -0.30 -14.36 -23.00
N GLU A 74 -0.58 -13.13 -22.59
CA GLU A 74 -1.47 -12.23 -23.32
C GLU A 74 -0.83 -10.86 -23.66
N ALA A 75 -1.25 -10.30 -24.81
CA ALA A 75 -0.62 -9.18 -25.52
C ALA A 75 -0.56 -7.87 -24.75
N SER A 76 0.32 -6.96 -25.18
CA SER A 76 0.63 -5.63 -24.65
C SER A 76 -0.55 -4.83 -24.08
N PRO A 77 -0.35 -4.01 -23.02
CA PRO A 77 -1.41 -3.21 -22.42
C PRO A 77 -2.01 -2.23 -23.45
N PRO A 78 -3.30 -1.88 -23.30
CA PRO A 78 -3.86 -0.77 -24.07
C PRO A 78 -3.09 0.51 -23.72
N GLN A 79 -2.67 1.24 -24.71
CA GLN A 79 -1.96 2.52 -24.58
C GLN A 79 -2.82 3.64 -23.92
N ASP A 80 -4.08 3.37 -23.61
CA ASP A 80 -5.01 4.33 -23.06
C ASP A 80 -5.77 3.77 -21.83
N PHE A 81 -5.15 3.90 -20.66
CA PHE A 81 -5.79 3.55 -19.38
C PHE A 81 -7.04 4.38 -19.07
N ALA A 82 -7.19 5.57 -19.68
CA ALA A 82 -8.37 6.42 -19.48
C ALA A 82 -9.64 5.79 -20.08
N SER A 83 -9.50 4.94 -21.10
CA SER A 83 -10.63 4.25 -21.74
C SER A 83 -11.19 3.06 -20.95
N LEU A 84 -10.45 2.58 -19.93
CA LEU A 84 -10.84 1.44 -19.09
C LEU A 84 -11.69 1.83 -17.87
N ILE A 85 -11.91 3.13 -17.64
CA ILE A 85 -12.70 3.62 -16.52
C ILE A 85 -14.15 3.79 -17.00
N PRO A 86 -15.10 2.95 -16.57
CA PRO A 86 -16.50 3.13 -16.95
C PRO A 86 -17.07 4.41 -16.32
N PRO A 87 -17.94 5.15 -17.03
CA PRO A 87 -18.50 6.42 -16.56
C PRO A 87 -19.51 6.30 -15.39
N THR A 88 -19.82 5.08 -14.93
CA THR A 88 -20.75 4.86 -13.81
C THR A 88 -20.32 3.70 -12.89
N ALA A 89 -20.50 3.91 -11.61
CA ALA A 89 -20.07 3.04 -10.49
C ALA A 89 -20.70 1.63 -10.42
N SER A 90 -21.46 1.17 -11.42
CA SER A 90 -22.18 -0.10 -11.40
C SER A 90 -21.59 -1.21 -12.30
N GLN A 91 -20.52 -0.94 -13.03
CA GLN A 91 -19.87 -1.94 -13.85
C GLN A 91 -18.57 -2.40 -13.20
N ARG A 92 -18.43 -3.72 -12.99
CA ARG A 92 -17.17 -4.32 -12.57
C ARG A 92 -16.12 -3.95 -13.60
N VAL A 93 -15.08 -3.23 -13.18
CA VAL A 93 -13.88 -3.01 -14.00
C VAL A 93 -13.34 -4.41 -14.33
N PRO A 94 -13.11 -4.77 -15.59
CA PRO A 94 -12.44 -6.02 -15.93
C PRO A 94 -11.09 -6.03 -15.22
N PRO A 95 -10.61 -7.21 -14.76
CA PRO A 95 -9.31 -7.29 -14.12
C PRO A 95 -8.24 -6.66 -15.00
N ILE A 96 -7.54 -5.66 -14.50
CA ILE A 96 -6.51 -4.90 -15.23
C ILE A 96 -5.44 -5.84 -15.82
N TYR A 97 -5.27 -7.02 -15.24
CA TYR A 97 -4.39 -8.09 -15.70
C TYR A 97 -4.70 -8.64 -17.09
N GLU A 98 -5.97 -8.59 -17.55
CA GLU A 98 -6.32 -8.97 -18.91
C GLU A 98 -5.88 -7.93 -19.95
N ALA A 99 -5.65 -6.69 -19.50
CA ALA A 99 -5.23 -5.58 -20.36
C ALA A 99 -3.71 -5.31 -20.31
N MET A 100 -3.00 -5.81 -19.29
CA MET A 100 -1.54 -5.73 -19.18
C MET A 100 -0.93 -6.95 -19.86
N GLY A 101 -0.57 -6.85 -21.13
CA GLY A 101 0.25 -7.84 -21.84
C GLY A 101 1.57 -8.01 -21.14
N GLY A 102 1.60 -8.81 -20.07
CA GLY A 102 2.79 -9.11 -19.32
C GLY A 102 3.59 -10.18 -20.01
N HIS A 103 4.87 -9.95 -20.29
CA HIS A 103 5.85 -11.01 -20.31
C HIS A 103 5.90 -11.55 -18.88
N GLY A 104 5.02 -12.49 -18.54
CA GLY A 104 4.98 -13.14 -17.24
C GLY A 104 6.36 -13.68 -16.90
N LEU A 105 7.01 -13.04 -15.92
CA LEU A 105 8.38 -13.38 -15.54
C LEU A 105 8.41 -14.79 -14.97
N GLU A 106 9.40 -15.59 -15.40
CA GLU A 106 9.59 -16.94 -14.88
C GLU A 106 9.81 -16.87 -13.37
N GLY A 107 8.86 -17.33 -12.56
CA GLY A 107 9.12 -17.35 -11.12
C GLY A 107 7.92 -17.44 -10.19
N VAL A 108 6.86 -16.68 -10.41
CA VAL A 108 5.61 -16.93 -9.71
C VAL A 108 4.78 -17.85 -10.59
N ASN A 109 4.84 -19.15 -10.32
CA ASN A 109 4.00 -20.11 -11.01
C ASN A 109 2.56 -19.95 -10.49
N LEU A 110 1.69 -19.33 -11.28
CA LEU A 110 0.27 -19.16 -10.94
C LEU A 110 -0.47 -20.49 -10.75
N ALA A 111 0.06 -21.61 -11.30
CA ALA A 111 -0.47 -22.92 -11.01
C ALA A 111 -0.24 -23.32 -9.54
N ASP A 112 0.86 -22.87 -8.92
CA ASP A 112 1.13 -23.07 -7.49
C ASP A 112 0.21 -22.20 -6.61
N ALA A 113 -0.19 -21.01 -7.10
CA ALA A 113 -1.12 -20.13 -6.41
C ALA A 113 -2.54 -20.74 -6.24
N LYS A 114 -2.91 -21.71 -7.07
CA LYS A 114 -4.14 -22.48 -6.89
C LYS A 114 -4.05 -23.50 -5.74
N GLN A 115 -2.85 -23.81 -5.28
CA GLN A 115 -2.61 -24.79 -4.21
C GLN A 115 -2.26 -24.16 -2.87
N ARG A 116 -1.75 -22.93 -2.85
CA ARG A 116 -1.42 -22.17 -1.64
C ARG A 116 -1.50 -20.66 -1.90
N PRO A 117 -1.77 -19.83 -0.87
CA PRO A 117 -1.78 -18.37 -1.04
C PRO A 117 -0.41 -17.83 -1.46
N ILE A 118 -0.41 -16.79 -2.31
CA ILE A 118 0.77 -15.96 -2.61
C ILE A 118 1.18 -15.20 -1.36
N ARG A 119 2.47 -15.21 -1.03
CA ARG A 119 3.03 -14.62 0.18
C ARG A 119 3.96 -13.48 -0.17
N VAL A 120 3.59 -12.29 0.25
CA VAL A 120 4.32 -11.06 -0.05
C VAL A 120 4.74 -10.38 1.24
N LEU A 121 5.96 -9.84 1.28
CA LEU A 121 6.46 -9.00 2.35
C LEU A 121 6.69 -7.58 1.83
N ASP A 122 6.08 -6.59 2.46
CA ASP A 122 6.46 -5.18 2.39
C ASP A 122 7.33 -4.88 3.62
N LEU A 123 8.65 -4.81 3.41
CA LEU A 123 9.63 -4.88 4.49
C LEU A 123 9.75 -3.59 5.32
N CYS A 124 9.63 -2.43 4.67
CA CYS A 124 9.75 -1.10 5.27
C CYS A 124 8.47 -0.29 4.98
N ALA A 125 7.34 -0.80 5.45
CA ALA A 125 6.02 -0.49 4.92
C ALA A 125 5.46 0.90 5.27
N ALA A 126 5.86 1.50 6.41
CA ALA A 126 5.26 2.76 6.85
C ALA A 126 5.55 3.93 5.90
N PRO A 127 4.53 4.76 5.61
CA PRO A 127 3.24 4.86 6.27
C PRO A 127 2.12 3.96 5.68
N GLY A 128 2.39 3.08 4.69
CA GLY A 128 1.43 2.13 4.13
C GLY A 128 0.96 2.42 2.69
N GLY A 129 1.54 3.43 2.02
CA GLY A 129 1.16 3.77 0.65
C GLY A 129 1.45 2.65 -0.34
N LYS A 130 2.65 2.06 -0.27
CA LYS A 130 3.03 0.90 -1.09
C LYS A 130 2.23 -0.34 -0.64
N THR A 131 2.14 -0.61 0.67
CA THR A 131 1.34 -1.72 1.23
C THR A 131 -0.08 -1.78 0.66
N THR A 132 -0.78 -0.64 0.67
CA THR A 132 -2.17 -0.56 0.20
C THR A 132 -2.29 -0.70 -1.32
N ASP A 133 -1.26 -0.33 -2.10
CA ASP A 133 -1.18 -0.57 -3.54
C ASP A 133 -0.95 -2.06 -3.85
N LEU A 134 -0.02 -2.68 -3.12
CA LEU A 134 0.24 -4.11 -3.21
C LEU A 134 -1.00 -4.93 -2.84
N ALA A 135 -1.70 -4.57 -1.75
CA ALA A 135 -2.93 -5.23 -1.33
C ALA A 135 -4.02 -5.17 -2.41
N ALA A 136 -4.24 -3.98 -3.02
CA ALA A 136 -5.18 -3.84 -4.12
C ALA A 136 -4.81 -4.72 -5.31
N SER A 137 -3.55 -4.70 -5.72
CA SER A 137 -3.03 -5.49 -6.86
C SER A 137 -3.15 -7.00 -6.61
N LEU A 138 -2.84 -7.46 -5.38
CA LEU A 138 -2.98 -8.85 -4.99
C LEU A 138 -4.45 -9.29 -4.95
N ARG A 139 -5.34 -8.44 -4.42
CA ARG A 139 -6.78 -8.70 -4.36
C ARG A 139 -7.39 -8.82 -5.75
N GLU A 140 -6.97 -7.99 -6.69
CA GLU A 140 -7.39 -8.07 -8.09
C GLU A 140 -6.90 -9.36 -8.77
N ALA A 141 -5.62 -9.74 -8.55
CA ALA A 141 -5.01 -10.88 -9.22
C ALA A 141 -5.44 -12.23 -8.63
N PHE A 142 -5.58 -12.31 -7.31
CA PHE A 142 -5.69 -13.59 -6.58
C PHE A 142 -6.94 -13.70 -5.70
N GLY A 143 -7.82 -12.68 -5.66
CA GLY A 143 -8.96 -12.67 -4.74
C GLY A 143 -8.49 -12.78 -3.29
N ASP A 144 -8.95 -13.81 -2.56
CA ASP A 144 -8.52 -14.11 -1.18
C ASP A 144 -7.25 -14.95 -1.10
N GLY A 145 -6.67 -15.35 -2.24
CA GLY A 145 -5.54 -16.27 -2.35
C GLY A 145 -4.17 -15.64 -2.07
N PHE A 146 -4.06 -14.70 -1.12
CA PHE A 146 -2.77 -14.11 -0.75
C PHE A 146 -2.65 -13.80 0.75
N VAL A 147 -1.41 -13.58 1.19
CA VAL A 147 -1.06 -12.98 2.49
C VAL A 147 -0.02 -11.90 2.22
N LEU A 148 -0.28 -10.67 2.65
CA LEU A 148 0.65 -9.55 2.60
C LEU A 148 1.10 -9.19 4.02
N VAL A 149 2.38 -9.40 4.32
CA VAL A 149 2.98 -8.96 5.59
C VAL A 149 3.57 -7.57 5.38
N ALA A 150 3.08 -6.59 6.12
CA ALA A 150 3.58 -5.22 6.15
C ALA A 150 4.38 -4.99 7.43
N ASN A 151 5.68 -4.78 7.31
CA ASN A 151 6.58 -4.62 8.45
C ASN A 151 7.11 -3.20 8.57
N GLU A 152 7.22 -2.70 9.80
CA GLU A 152 7.89 -1.44 10.11
C GLU A 152 8.66 -1.56 11.42
N VAL A 153 9.99 -1.40 11.35
CA VAL A 153 10.87 -1.55 12.51
C VAL A 153 10.74 -0.38 13.48
N MET A 154 10.46 0.82 12.97
CA MET A 154 10.36 2.05 13.79
C MET A 154 9.03 2.11 14.53
N LYS A 155 9.05 1.89 15.85
CA LYS A 155 7.86 1.90 16.73
C LYS A 155 7.01 3.17 16.61
N ALA A 156 7.64 4.33 16.36
CA ALA A 156 6.93 5.60 16.18
C ALA A 156 6.09 5.65 14.88
N ARG A 157 6.43 4.83 13.86
CA ARG A 157 5.77 4.82 12.56
C ARG A 157 4.77 3.67 12.39
N VAL A 158 4.90 2.61 13.19
CA VAL A 158 4.05 1.42 13.04
C VAL A 158 2.57 1.71 13.32
N GLY A 159 2.26 2.62 14.25
CA GLY A 159 0.88 3.02 14.53
C GLY A 159 0.19 3.69 13.33
N VAL A 160 0.95 4.49 12.55
CA VAL A 160 0.44 5.11 11.32
C VAL A 160 0.20 4.06 10.23
N LEU A 161 1.11 3.08 10.11
CA LEU A 161 0.92 1.95 9.19
C LEU A 161 -0.34 1.16 9.53
N ASP A 162 -0.51 0.78 10.80
CA ASP A 162 -1.67 0.01 11.26
C ASP A 162 -2.99 0.74 11.02
N ASP A 163 -3.05 2.05 11.31
CA ASP A 163 -4.23 2.88 11.04
C ASP A 163 -4.54 3.01 9.54
N ASN A 164 -3.53 3.09 8.68
CA ASN A 164 -3.72 3.17 7.24
C ASN A 164 -4.17 1.83 6.64
N VAL A 165 -3.60 0.71 7.11
CA VAL A 165 -4.04 -0.64 6.74
C VAL A 165 -5.48 -0.88 7.18
N ALA A 166 -5.84 -0.48 8.41
CA ALA A 166 -7.21 -0.60 8.92
C ALA A 166 -8.22 0.19 8.08
N ARG A 167 -7.88 1.43 7.71
CA ARG A 167 -8.73 2.25 6.83
C ARG A 167 -8.84 1.69 5.41
N TRP A 168 -7.76 1.13 4.87
CA TRP A 168 -7.79 0.44 3.59
C TRP A 168 -8.74 -0.75 3.63
N GLY A 169 -8.71 -1.52 4.72
CA GLY A 169 -9.73 -2.51 5.06
C GLY A 169 -9.58 -3.87 4.36
N ASP A 170 -8.40 -4.20 3.84
CA ASP A 170 -8.15 -5.55 3.30
C ASP A 170 -7.73 -6.50 4.44
N PRO A 171 -8.49 -7.59 4.70
CA PRO A 171 -8.25 -8.50 5.81
C PRO A 171 -7.01 -9.39 5.63
N ASN A 172 -6.47 -9.49 4.42
CA ASN A 172 -5.30 -10.32 4.11
C ASN A 172 -3.97 -9.61 4.37
N VAL A 173 -4.01 -8.39 4.93
CA VAL A 173 -2.82 -7.64 5.34
C VAL A 173 -2.51 -7.89 6.81
N VAL A 174 -1.30 -8.37 7.08
CA VAL A 174 -0.74 -8.64 8.41
C VAL A 174 0.27 -7.55 8.74
N VAL A 175 0.13 -6.86 9.89
CA VAL A 175 1.07 -5.82 10.32
C VAL A 175 2.02 -6.37 11.38
N THR A 176 3.32 -6.20 11.15
CA THR A 176 4.40 -6.60 12.07
C THR A 176 5.31 -5.43 12.41
N SER A 177 6.08 -5.57 13.50
CA SER A 177 7.09 -4.58 13.88
C SER A 177 8.32 -5.28 14.45
N VAL A 178 9.10 -5.88 13.55
CA VAL A 178 10.29 -6.66 13.86
C VAL A 178 11.49 -6.22 13.04
N ASP A 179 12.68 -6.53 13.53
CA ASP A 179 13.92 -6.32 12.78
C ASP A 179 13.96 -7.23 11.53
N PRO A 180 14.51 -6.80 10.38
CA PRO A 180 14.64 -7.61 9.18
C PRO A 180 15.25 -9.00 9.39
N ALA A 181 16.22 -9.14 10.30
CA ALA A 181 16.84 -10.42 10.63
C ALA A 181 15.85 -11.45 11.24
N ALA A 182 14.75 -10.99 11.84
CA ALA A 182 13.74 -11.90 12.38
C ALA A 182 13.04 -12.73 11.28
N PHE A 183 13.00 -12.23 10.06
CA PHE A 183 12.41 -12.93 8.92
C PHE A 183 13.21 -14.16 8.48
N ALA A 184 14.47 -14.31 8.88
CA ALA A 184 15.24 -15.54 8.64
C ALA A 184 14.57 -16.80 9.22
N ARG A 185 13.67 -16.65 10.23
CA ARG A 185 12.84 -17.74 10.76
C ARG A 185 11.80 -18.27 9.75
N LEU A 186 11.52 -17.49 8.73
CA LEU A 186 10.57 -17.80 7.65
C LEU A 186 11.34 -18.16 6.36
N GLU A 187 12.36 -18.99 6.45
CA GLU A 187 13.22 -19.36 5.31
C GLU A 187 12.40 -19.87 4.12
N GLY A 188 12.58 -19.25 2.94
CA GLY A 188 11.88 -19.59 1.70
C GLY A 188 10.35 -19.38 1.75
N TYR A 189 9.86 -18.55 2.65
CA TYR A 189 8.43 -18.38 2.87
C TYR A 189 7.78 -17.46 1.84
N PHE A 190 8.43 -16.33 1.50
CA PHE A 190 7.85 -15.28 0.64
C PHE A 190 8.12 -15.56 -0.84
N ASP A 191 7.11 -15.35 -1.65
CA ASP A 191 7.19 -15.35 -3.11
C ASP A 191 7.79 -14.05 -3.64
N ILE A 192 7.41 -12.92 -3.01
CA ILE A 192 7.90 -11.59 -3.34
C ILE A 192 8.23 -10.83 -2.05
N ILE A 193 9.37 -10.14 -2.04
CA ILE A 193 9.72 -9.15 -1.03
C ILE A 193 9.81 -7.79 -1.71
N VAL A 194 9.06 -6.80 -1.20
CA VAL A 194 9.18 -5.40 -1.58
C VAL A 194 9.97 -4.69 -0.48
N ALA A 195 11.08 -4.09 -0.85
CA ALA A 195 12.00 -3.42 0.04
C ALA A 195 12.19 -1.94 -0.39
N ASP A 196 11.26 -1.07 0.05
CA ASP A 196 11.40 0.37 -0.06
C ASP A 196 12.22 0.87 1.13
N VAL A 197 13.53 0.80 0.98
CA VAL A 197 14.44 0.92 2.12
C VAL A 197 14.72 2.37 2.53
N PRO A 198 15.07 2.63 3.81
CA PRO A 198 15.57 3.93 4.23
C PRO A 198 16.80 4.34 3.42
N CYS A 199 16.79 5.55 2.87
CA CYS A 199 17.82 6.09 1.98
C CYS A 199 18.23 7.53 2.38
N SER A 200 19.17 8.12 1.67
CA SER A 200 19.62 9.50 1.88
C SER A 200 18.55 10.56 1.59
N GLY A 201 17.51 10.22 0.82
CA GLY A 201 16.24 10.94 0.80
C GLY A 201 16.17 12.17 -0.10
N GLU A 202 16.90 12.24 -1.21
CA GLU A 202 16.86 13.36 -2.16
C GLU A 202 15.46 13.65 -2.71
N GLY A 203 14.64 12.62 -2.92
CA GLY A 203 13.22 12.77 -3.27
C GLY A 203 12.36 13.46 -2.20
N MET A 204 12.91 13.76 -1.02
CA MET A 204 12.23 14.51 0.03
C MET A 204 12.59 15.99 0.08
N PHE A 205 13.60 16.44 -0.70
CA PHE A 205 14.13 17.82 -0.63
C PHE A 205 13.10 18.91 -0.89
N ARG A 206 12.08 18.63 -1.69
CA ARG A 206 10.98 19.56 -1.97
C ARG A 206 9.92 19.60 -0.86
N LYS A 207 9.77 18.51 -0.10
CA LYS A 207 8.78 18.37 0.98
C LYS A 207 9.32 18.75 2.35
N ASP A 208 10.58 18.43 2.62
CA ASP A 208 11.24 18.70 3.91
C ASP A 208 12.61 19.34 3.66
N PRO A 209 12.74 20.68 3.87
CA PRO A 209 14.02 21.38 3.73
C PRO A 209 15.14 20.78 4.59
N ARG A 210 14.82 20.17 5.75
CA ARG A 210 15.81 19.54 6.64
C ARG A 210 16.48 18.33 5.98
N ALA A 211 15.76 17.61 5.11
CA ALA A 211 16.34 16.50 4.37
C ALA A 211 17.54 16.93 3.52
N ARG A 212 17.51 18.16 2.98
CA ARG A 212 18.63 18.75 2.23
C ARG A 212 19.80 19.13 3.14
N GLU A 213 19.51 19.62 4.35
CA GLU A 213 20.53 20.00 5.35
C GLU A 213 21.24 18.76 5.93
N GLU A 214 20.53 17.66 6.09
CA GLU A 214 21.02 16.40 6.62
C GLU A 214 21.80 15.58 5.56
N TRP A 215 21.59 15.83 4.27
CA TRP A 215 22.23 15.10 3.18
C TRP A 215 23.73 15.40 3.08
N SER A 216 24.53 14.35 2.88
CA SER A 216 25.96 14.43 2.58
C SER A 216 26.44 13.12 1.96
N PRO A 217 27.62 13.10 1.25
CA PRO A 217 28.20 11.86 0.74
C PRO A 217 28.38 10.78 1.83
N ALA A 218 28.75 11.18 3.06
CA ALA A 218 28.88 10.25 4.17
C ALA A 218 27.55 9.62 4.60
N VAL A 219 26.44 10.36 4.49
CA VAL A 219 25.09 9.83 4.73
C VAL A 219 24.71 8.84 3.63
N VAL A 220 25.05 9.11 2.36
CA VAL A 220 24.83 8.19 1.23
C VAL A 220 25.57 6.86 1.48
N GLU A 221 26.86 6.91 1.83
CA GLU A 221 27.66 5.70 2.14
C GLU A 221 27.05 4.91 3.31
N LEU A 222 26.64 5.60 4.38
CA LEU A 222 26.00 4.96 5.55
C LEU A 222 24.66 4.30 5.17
N CYS A 223 23.84 4.96 4.33
CA CYS A 223 22.57 4.44 3.86
C CYS A 223 22.79 3.22 2.95
N ALA A 224 23.73 3.29 1.99
CA ALA A 224 24.06 2.17 1.11
C ALA A 224 24.52 0.94 1.90
N ALA A 225 25.38 1.11 2.91
CA ALA A 225 25.81 0.02 3.78
C ALA A 225 24.66 -0.57 4.62
N ARG A 226 23.76 0.27 5.13
CA ARG A 226 22.56 -0.15 5.87
C ARG A 226 21.63 -0.96 4.99
N GLN A 227 21.41 -0.54 3.76
CA GLN A 227 20.55 -1.22 2.77
C GLN A 227 21.09 -2.59 2.43
N LYS A 228 22.40 -2.74 2.20
CA LYS A 228 23.05 -4.05 2.00
C LYS A 228 22.79 -5.00 3.16
N ARG A 229 22.90 -4.51 4.41
CA ARG A 229 22.59 -5.30 5.61
C ARG A 229 21.12 -5.74 5.63
N ILE A 230 20.18 -4.80 5.39
CA ILE A 230 18.73 -5.08 5.37
C ILE A 230 18.43 -6.17 4.33
N LEU A 231 19.00 -6.07 3.12
CA LEU A 231 18.81 -7.04 2.06
C LEU A 231 19.38 -8.42 2.43
N ALA A 232 20.59 -8.47 3.00
CA ALA A 232 21.21 -9.72 3.45
C ALA A 232 20.39 -10.39 4.57
N ASP A 233 19.89 -9.62 5.52
CA ASP A 233 19.11 -10.11 6.66
C ASP A 233 17.78 -10.74 6.21
N VAL A 234 17.10 -10.15 5.22
CA VAL A 234 15.79 -10.63 4.75
C VAL A 234 15.90 -11.68 3.64
N TRP A 235 17.03 -11.75 2.94
CA TRP A 235 17.22 -12.64 1.79
C TRP A 235 16.90 -14.13 2.05
N PRO A 236 17.22 -14.72 3.21
CA PRO A 236 16.81 -16.09 3.51
C PRO A 236 15.29 -16.32 3.43
N ALA A 237 14.49 -15.31 3.74
CA ALA A 237 13.03 -15.43 3.74
C ALA A 237 12.42 -15.45 2.33
N LEU A 238 13.12 -14.92 1.32
CA LEU A 238 12.72 -15.04 -0.08
C LEU A 238 12.95 -16.44 -0.58
N ARG A 239 11.95 -17.07 -1.21
CA ARG A 239 12.10 -18.40 -1.80
C ARG A 239 13.01 -18.40 -3.04
N GLN A 240 13.58 -19.54 -3.39
CA GLN A 240 14.22 -19.72 -4.67
C GLN A 240 13.22 -19.47 -5.82
N GLY A 241 13.63 -18.69 -6.82
CA GLY A 241 12.78 -18.25 -7.92
C GLY A 241 11.81 -17.11 -7.55
N GLY A 242 11.82 -16.66 -6.29
CA GLY A 242 11.05 -15.51 -5.84
C GLY A 242 11.69 -14.18 -6.24
N TRP A 243 10.94 -13.08 -6.10
CA TRP A 243 11.36 -11.76 -6.53
C TRP A 243 11.61 -10.81 -5.35
N LEU A 244 12.71 -10.08 -5.40
CA LEU A 244 12.93 -8.87 -4.61
C LEU A 244 12.64 -7.67 -5.51
N LEU A 245 11.67 -6.84 -5.12
CA LEU A 245 11.44 -5.50 -5.68
C LEU A 245 12.07 -4.49 -4.74
N TYR A 246 13.16 -3.88 -5.17
CA TYR A 246 13.96 -2.94 -4.40
C TYR A 246 13.70 -1.52 -4.85
N SER A 247 13.50 -0.59 -3.92
CA SER A 247 13.26 0.82 -4.24
C SER A 247 13.81 1.77 -3.18
N THR A 248 14.08 3.01 -3.61
CA THR A 248 14.55 4.13 -2.78
C THR A 248 13.92 5.44 -3.26
N CYS A 249 13.94 6.48 -2.43
CA CYS A 249 13.60 7.84 -2.83
C CYS A 249 14.86 8.71 -2.99
N THR A 250 15.98 8.15 -3.45
CA THR A 250 17.22 8.87 -3.76
C THR A 250 17.63 8.66 -5.21
N TYR A 251 18.52 9.53 -5.72
CA TYR A 251 19.06 9.43 -7.08
C TYR A 251 20.48 8.83 -7.10
N GLU A 252 21.04 8.55 -5.93
CA GLU A 252 22.40 8.08 -5.77
C GLU A 252 22.59 6.63 -6.26
N THR A 253 23.52 6.43 -7.20
CA THR A 253 23.80 5.11 -7.79
C THR A 253 24.30 4.11 -6.76
N ALA A 254 25.06 4.57 -5.74
CA ALA A 254 25.55 3.75 -4.64
C ALA A 254 24.43 3.09 -3.83
N GLU A 255 23.30 3.77 -3.69
CA GLU A 255 22.11 3.25 -2.99
C GLU A 255 21.16 2.50 -3.91
N ASN A 256 21.27 2.66 -5.23
CA ASN A 256 20.39 2.15 -6.26
C ASN A 256 21.03 0.99 -7.05
N ASP A 257 21.56 1.29 -8.24
CA ASP A 257 22.11 0.29 -9.17
C ASP A 257 23.23 -0.53 -8.56
N GLU A 258 24.17 0.11 -7.81
CA GLU A 258 25.28 -0.59 -7.19
C GLU A 258 24.84 -1.54 -6.07
N ASN A 259 23.82 -1.15 -5.29
CA ASN A 259 23.27 -2.02 -4.25
C ASN A 259 22.52 -3.20 -4.86
N LEU A 260 21.77 -3.00 -5.95
CA LEU A 260 21.08 -4.11 -6.62
C LEU A 260 22.09 -5.07 -7.28
N ALA A 261 23.14 -4.53 -7.93
CA ALA A 261 24.23 -5.33 -8.50
C ALA A 261 24.98 -6.11 -7.41
N TRP A 262 25.26 -5.50 -6.27
CA TRP A 262 25.85 -6.17 -5.11
C TRP A 262 24.94 -7.33 -4.63
N ALA A 263 23.64 -7.09 -4.50
CA ALA A 263 22.71 -8.14 -4.05
C ALA A 263 22.65 -9.31 -5.04
N ALA A 264 22.69 -9.04 -6.35
CA ALA A 264 22.77 -10.06 -7.37
C ALA A 264 24.02 -10.93 -7.24
N ALA A 265 25.20 -10.30 -7.07
CA ALA A 265 26.48 -10.97 -7.01
C ALA A 265 26.69 -11.75 -5.68
N GLU A 266 26.41 -11.11 -4.55
CA GLU A 266 26.76 -11.64 -3.22
C GLU A 266 25.68 -12.54 -2.63
N LEU A 267 24.39 -12.25 -2.93
CA LEU A 267 23.27 -13.02 -2.39
C LEU A 267 22.74 -14.08 -3.36
N GLY A 268 23.16 -14.06 -4.61
CA GLY A 268 22.79 -15.02 -5.65
C GLY A 268 21.43 -14.74 -6.27
N GLY A 269 21.38 -13.75 -7.15
CA GLY A 269 20.21 -13.36 -7.90
C GLY A 269 20.52 -12.95 -9.34
N GLU A 270 19.47 -12.82 -10.13
CA GLU A 270 19.48 -12.36 -11.51
C GLU A 270 18.62 -11.07 -11.58
N ILE A 271 19.24 -9.99 -12.07
CA ILE A 271 18.56 -8.71 -12.20
C ILE A 271 17.57 -8.78 -13.35
N LEU A 272 16.37 -8.25 -13.12
CA LEU A 272 15.41 -7.99 -14.18
C LEU A 272 15.89 -6.79 -14.99
N GLU A 273 16.18 -7.03 -16.28
CA GLU A 273 16.55 -5.96 -17.19
C GLU A 273 15.43 -4.91 -17.31
N PRO A 274 15.74 -3.62 -17.07
CA PRO A 274 14.73 -2.58 -17.17
C PRO A 274 14.29 -2.37 -18.61
N GLU A 275 13.00 -2.40 -18.87
CA GLU A 275 12.40 -2.10 -20.16
C GLU A 275 12.18 -0.59 -20.36
N ALA A 276 12.12 -0.14 -21.63
CA ALA A 276 11.75 1.23 -21.96
C ALA A 276 10.25 1.42 -21.72
N GLU A 277 9.89 2.07 -20.63
CA GLU A 277 8.51 2.34 -20.25
C GLU A 277 8.33 3.75 -19.77
N PHE A 278 7.27 4.43 -20.24
CA PHE A 278 6.92 5.79 -19.82
C PHE A 278 8.05 6.82 -19.99
N GLU A 279 8.98 6.61 -20.96
CA GLU A 279 10.06 7.57 -21.26
C GLU A 279 9.47 8.91 -21.71
N GLU A 280 8.31 8.91 -22.40
CA GLU A 280 7.57 10.10 -22.79
C GLU A 280 7.02 10.91 -21.60
N TYR A 281 6.92 10.30 -20.42
CA TYR A 281 6.54 10.95 -19.17
C TYR A 281 7.74 11.25 -18.25
N GLY A 282 8.96 11.05 -18.75
CA GLY A 282 10.19 11.36 -18.04
C GLY A 282 10.77 10.23 -17.18
N VAL A 283 10.25 9.01 -17.26
CA VAL A 283 10.86 7.84 -16.60
C VAL A 283 12.14 7.47 -17.32
N ARG A 284 13.25 7.44 -16.61
CA ARG A 284 14.58 7.14 -17.17
C ARG A 284 15.04 5.74 -16.75
N ARG A 285 15.50 4.95 -17.73
CA ARG A 285 16.19 3.69 -17.42
C ARG A 285 17.58 3.97 -16.85
N THR A 286 17.95 3.19 -15.84
CA THR A 286 19.31 3.07 -15.32
C THR A 286 19.87 1.69 -15.68
N PRO A 287 21.13 1.35 -15.37
CA PRO A 287 21.66 0.02 -15.65
C PRO A 287 20.83 -1.13 -15.09
N HIS A 288 20.16 -0.95 -13.94
CA HIS A 288 19.47 -2.04 -13.24
C HIS A 288 18.05 -1.69 -12.79
N GLY A 289 17.52 -0.53 -13.19
CA GLY A 289 16.19 -0.11 -12.77
C GLY A 289 15.66 1.11 -13.53
N HIS A 290 14.71 1.76 -12.91
CA HIS A 290 14.04 2.96 -13.43
C HIS A 290 14.18 4.10 -12.43
N LEU A 291 14.50 5.27 -12.91
CA LEU A 291 14.60 6.50 -12.13
C LEU A 291 13.54 7.50 -12.56
N LEU A 292 12.79 7.99 -11.58
CA LEU A 292 11.81 9.05 -11.68
C LEU A 292 12.39 10.25 -10.90
N GLU A 293 12.69 11.35 -11.58
CA GLU A 293 13.33 12.54 -10.96
C GLU A 293 12.28 13.63 -10.70
N ALA A 294 12.36 14.27 -9.52
CA ALA A 294 11.50 15.40 -9.19
C ALA A 294 11.70 16.56 -10.17
N GLY A 295 10.61 17.14 -10.66
CA GLY A 295 10.64 18.19 -11.69
C GLY A 295 10.73 17.67 -13.13
N VAL A 296 11.03 16.39 -13.35
CA VAL A 296 10.96 15.71 -14.64
C VAL A 296 9.65 14.95 -14.74
N VAL A 297 9.35 14.15 -13.69
CA VAL A 297 8.05 13.46 -13.57
C VAL A 297 7.12 14.26 -12.65
N PRO A 298 5.78 14.01 -12.72
CA PRO A 298 4.82 14.67 -11.81
C PRO A 298 4.85 14.08 -10.39
N GLY A 299 6.04 13.96 -9.78
CA GLY A 299 6.24 13.37 -8.44
C GLY A 299 7.53 13.89 -7.80
N GLU A 300 7.90 13.27 -6.65
CA GLU A 300 9.03 13.73 -5.83
C GLU A 300 10.32 12.95 -6.07
N GLY A 301 10.22 11.85 -6.79
CA GLY A 301 11.35 11.01 -7.11
C GLY A 301 11.28 9.63 -6.48
N GLN A 302 11.69 8.66 -7.28
CA GLN A 302 11.75 7.25 -6.91
C GLN A 302 12.73 6.53 -7.84
N TRP A 303 13.52 5.64 -7.28
CA TRP A 303 14.20 4.61 -8.05
C TRP A 303 13.62 3.25 -7.71
N ALA A 304 13.51 2.35 -8.71
CA ALA A 304 13.05 0.99 -8.49
C ALA A 304 13.64 0.01 -9.49
N GLY A 305 14.03 -1.18 -9.00
CA GLY A 305 14.52 -2.31 -9.78
C GLY A 305 14.14 -3.64 -9.14
N ALA A 306 14.25 -4.73 -9.88
CA ALA A 306 13.87 -6.06 -9.41
C ALA A 306 14.97 -7.10 -9.61
N LEU A 307 15.02 -8.07 -8.70
CA LEU A 307 16.00 -9.14 -8.65
C LEU A 307 15.31 -10.47 -8.38
N ARG A 308 15.60 -11.49 -9.17
CA ARG A 308 15.11 -12.85 -8.98
C ARG A 308 16.13 -13.68 -8.20
N LYS A 309 15.72 -14.35 -7.13
CA LYS A 309 16.59 -15.25 -6.36
C LYS A 309 16.88 -16.52 -7.14
N THR A 310 18.14 -16.75 -7.49
CA THR A 310 18.62 -17.97 -8.18
C THR A 310 19.31 -18.95 -7.24
N ALA A 311 19.87 -18.45 -6.13
CA ALA A 311 20.57 -19.27 -5.14
C ALA A 311 19.68 -20.41 -4.63
N PRO A 312 20.21 -21.65 -4.53
CA PRO A 312 19.49 -22.79 -3.96
C PRO A 312 19.07 -22.52 -2.52
N GLN A 313 17.87 -22.96 -2.15
CA GLN A 313 17.36 -22.78 -0.80
C GLN A 313 16.57 -23.99 -0.33
N ARG A 314 16.64 -24.28 0.97
CA ARG A 314 15.73 -25.22 1.63
C ARG A 314 14.43 -24.47 1.94
N THR A 315 13.31 -25.07 1.59
CA THR A 315 12.01 -24.60 2.08
C THR A 315 11.73 -25.28 3.41
N VAL A 316 11.44 -24.51 4.45
CA VAL A 316 11.01 -25.03 5.74
C VAL A 316 9.50 -25.23 5.71
N PRO A 317 8.99 -26.49 5.70
CA PRO A 317 7.56 -26.74 5.73
C PRO A 317 6.95 -26.20 7.02
N GLY A 318 5.76 -25.59 6.92
CA GLY A 318 4.99 -25.16 8.11
C GLY A 318 5.43 -23.82 8.71
N ALA A 319 6.26 -23.03 8.03
CA ALA A 319 6.56 -21.66 8.46
C ALA A 319 5.26 -20.82 8.50
N ASP A 320 5.03 -20.12 9.62
CA ASP A 320 3.84 -19.32 9.88
C ASP A 320 4.28 -17.91 10.32
N PRO A 321 3.76 -16.81 9.71
CA PRO A 321 4.03 -15.45 10.13
C PRO A 321 3.61 -15.13 11.57
N ALA A 322 2.79 -15.97 12.21
CA ALA A 322 2.48 -15.87 13.63
C ALA A 322 3.72 -15.85 14.53
N VAL A 323 4.83 -16.46 14.10
CA VAL A 323 6.13 -16.44 14.83
C VAL A 323 6.72 -15.03 14.94
N LEU A 324 6.24 -14.07 14.17
CA LEU A 324 6.64 -12.66 14.21
C LEU A 324 5.78 -11.83 15.17
N HIS A 325 4.84 -12.45 15.88
CA HIS A 325 3.91 -11.79 16.81
C HIS A 325 3.21 -10.56 16.18
N PRO A 326 2.38 -10.74 15.15
CA PRO A 326 1.77 -9.65 14.42
C PRO A 326 0.91 -8.77 15.32
N LEU A 327 0.93 -7.46 15.06
CA LEU A 327 0.08 -6.47 15.73
C LEU A 327 -1.34 -6.50 15.18
N ARG A 328 -1.48 -6.83 13.88
CA ARG A 328 -2.76 -7.02 13.17
C ARG A 328 -2.67 -8.28 12.31
N SER A 329 -3.73 -9.08 12.33
CA SER A 329 -3.88 -10.25 11.45
C SER A 329 -5.36 -10.57 11.29
N GLY A 330 -5.82 -10.66 10.06
CA GLY A 330 -7.22 -10.98 9.73
C GLY A 330 -8.23 -9.89 10.10
N LEU A 331 -9.50 -10.20 9.90
CA LEU A 331 -10.63 -9.33 10.20
C LEU A 331 -11.25 -9.68 11.56
N ARG A 332 -11.29 -8.69 12.45
CA ARG A 332 -12.01 -8.79 13.72
C ARG A 332 -13.37 -8.12 13.57
N LYS A 333 -14.46 -8.91 13.60
CA LYS A 333 -15.83 -8.37 13.49
C LYS A 333 -16.32 -7.67 14.74
N GLY A 334 -15.80 -8.01 15.91
CA GLY A 334 -16.18 -7.44 17.19
C GLY A 334 -15.89 -8.36 18.36
N GLU A 335 -16.39 -7.99 19.53
CA GLU A 335 -16.23 -8.77 20.76
C GLU A 335 -17.54 -8.93 21.54
N SER A 336 -17.71 -10.08 22.19
CA SER A 336 -18.83 -10.30 23.11
C SER A 336 -18.51 -9.73 24.47
N LYS A 337 -19.39 -8.86 25.00
CA LYS A 337 -19.30 -8.31 26.34
C LYS A 337 -20.62 -8.48 27.09
N GLY A 338 -20.69 -9.48 27.93
CA GLY A 338 -21.96 -9.89 28.56
C GLY A 338 -22.97 -10.39 27.55
N LYS A 339 -24.13 -9.70 27.43
CA LYS A 339 -25.16 -10.03 26.42
C LYS A 339 -25.02 -9.26 25.12
N ASP A 340 -24.11 -8.29 25.04
CA ASP A 340 -23.91 -7.44 23.88
C ASP A 340 -22.76 -7.98 23.02
N PHE A 341 -22.91 -7.93 21.70
CA PHE A 341 -21.80 -8.03 20.74
C PHE A 341 -21.46 -6.62 20.27
N ILE A 342 -20.25 -6.16 20.62
CA ILE A 342 -19.76 -4.83 20.27
C ILE A 342 -19.00 -4.94 18.95
N PRO A 343 -19.46 -4.30 17.85
CA PRO A 343 -18.74 -4.35 16.59
C PRO A 343 -17.37 -3.66 16.71
N ASP A 344 -16.36 -4.24 16.07
CA ASP A 344 -15.03 -3.62 15.95
C ASP A 344 -15.10 -2.40 15.02
N ALA A 345 -14.45 -1.32 15.38
CA ALA A 345 -14.48 -0.09 14.58
C ALA A 345 -13.93 -0.29 13.17
N ASP A 346 -12.92 -1.16 13.00
CA ASP A 346 -12.27 -1.44 11.72
C ASP A 346 -13.15 -2.31 10.81
N TYR A 347 -14.09 -3.06 11.40
CA TYR A 347 -14.98 -3.92 10.62
C TYR A 347 -15.83 -3.12 9.62
N ALA A 348 -16.35 -1.95 10.04
CA ALA A 348 -17.11 -1.09 9.12
C ALA A 348 -16.30 -0.64 7.89
N LEU A 349 -14.97 -0.49 8.05
CA LEU A 349 -14.07 -0.03 6.98
C LEU A 349 -13.58 -1.18 6.09
N SER A 350 -13.81 -2.43 6.49
CA SER A 350 -13.36 -3.59 5.72
C SER A 350 -14.11 -3.74 4.39
N ILE A 351 -13.39 -4.17 3.36
CA ILE A 351 -14.00 -4.58 2.08
C ILE A 351 -14.92 -5.80 2.21
N GLU A 352 -14.82 -6.54 3.33
CA GLU A 352 -15.70 -7.66 3.67
C GLU A 352 -16.93 -7.26 4.52
N PHE A 353 -17.12 -5.96 4.78
CA PHE A 353 -18.31 -5.52 5.51
C PHE A 353 -19.56 -5.75 4.68
N ALA A 354 -20.40 -6.69 5.12
CA ALA A 354 -21.57 -7.13 4.37
C ALA A 354 -22.85 -6.30 4.65
N GLY A 355 -22.74 -5.23 5.47
CA GLY A 355 -23.90 -4.36 5.75
C GLY A 355 -24.92 -4.96 6.74
N GLU A 356 -24.49 -5.80 7.66
CA GLU A 356 -25.36 -6.48 8.64
C GLU A 356 -25.99 -5.53 9.68
N TYR A 357 -25.47 -4.30 9.78
CA TYR A 357 -25.99 -3.27 10.70
C TYR A 357 -26.81 -2.23 9.97
N PRO A 358 -27.88 -1.70 10.59
CA PRO A 358 -28.62 -0.59 10.01
C PRO A 358 -27.68 0.57 9.64
N ALA A 359 -27.77 1.04 8.39
CA ALA A 359 -26.98 2.16 7.90
C ALA A 359 -27.72 3.48 8.12
N VAL A 360 -26.95 4.50 8.52
CA VAL A 360 -27.40 5.89 8.63
C VAL A 360 -26.51 6.74 7.74
N ASP A 361 -26.98 7.03 6.52
CA ASP A 361 -26.29 7.94 5.63
C ASP A 361 -26.48 9.38 6.10
N VAL A 362 -25.38 10.12 6.21
CA VAL A 362 -25.36 11.46 6.79
C VAL A 362 -24.74 12.47 5.84
N ASP A 363 -25.08 13.75 6.02
CA ASP A 363 -24.43 14.83 5.31
C ASP A 363 -22.96 15.03 5.75
N ARG A 364 -22.20 15.83 4.97
CA ARG A 364 -20.79 16.08 5.24
C ARG A 364 -20.53 16.66 6.63
N GLN A 365 -21.36 17.58 7.10
CA GLN A 365 -21.19 18.20 8.41
C GLN A 365 -21.38 17.20 9.54
N THR A 366 -22.39 16.36 9.46
CA THR A 366 -22.66 15.29 10.43
C THR A 366 -21.56 14.22 10.39
N ALA A 367 -21.06 13.85 9.20
CA ALA A 367 -19.92 12.95 9.03
C ALA A 367 -18.66 13.51 9.72
N LEU A 368 -18.34 14.78 9.53
CA LEU A 368 -17.21 15.43 10.20
C LEU A 368 -17.39 15.48 11.71
N ARG A 369 -18.58 15.76 12.23
CA ARG A 369 -18.89 15.70 13.67
C ARG A 369 -18.74 14.28 14.23
N PHE A 370 -19.14 13.24 13.46
CA PHE A 370 -18.83 11.86 13.81
C PHE A 370 -17.33 11.62 13.93
N LEU A 371 -16.55 12.04 12.93
CA LEU A 371 -15.11 11.89 12.89
C LEU A 371 -14.37 12.74 13.95
N HIS A 372 -14.92 13.87 14.34
CA HIS A 372 -14.45 14.70 15.46
C HIS A 372 -14.82 14.09 16.84
N ARG A 373 -15.70 13.08 16.86
CA ARG A 373 -16.28 12.42 18.05
C ARG A 373 -17.23 13.29 18.86
N ASP A 374 -17.92 14.21 18.23
CA ASP A 374 -19.00 14.95 18.87
C ASP A 374 -20.16 14.05 19.28
N ALA A 375 -20.94 14.52 20.24
CA ALA A 375 -22.20 13.88 20.57
C ALA A 375 -23.18 14.07 19.40
N LEU A 376 -23.75 12.94 18.93
CA LEU A 376 -24.72 12.94 17.84
C LEU A 376 -26.09 12.54 18.33
N VAL A 377 -27.10 13.24 17.80
CA VAL A 377 -28.51 12.83 17.90
C VAL A 377 -28.97 12.54 16.49
N LEU A 378 -29.31 11.26 16.23
CA LEU A 378 -29.69 10.77 14.91
C LEU A 378 -31.08 10.13 15.03
N PRO A 379 -32.17 10.89 14.81
CA PRO A 379 -33.54 10.39 14.99
C PRO A 379 -33.89 9.21 14.10
N GLN A 380 -33.21 9.10 12.93
CA GLN A 380 -33.39 8.01 11.97
C GLN A 380 -32.63 6.73 12.34
N ALA A 381 -31.72 6.77 13.33
CA ALA A 381 -30.95 5.59 13.72
C ALA A 381 -31.82 4.59 14.49
N ALA A 382 -31.73 3.32 14.14
CA ALA A 382 -32.38 2.22 14.88
C ALA A 382 -31.79 2.10 16.31
N PRO A 383 -32.57 1.62 17.29
CA PRO A 383 -32.02 1.29 18.61
C PRO A 383 -30.85 0.29 18.51
N GLY A 384 -29.79 0.49 19.27
CA GLY A 384 -28.59 -0.38 19.24
C GLY A 384 -27.51 0.09 18.28
N TYR A 385 -26.77 -0.86 17.70
CA TYR A 385 -25.63 -0.53 16.83
C TYR A 385 -26.08 -0.18 15.41
N ASN A 386 -25.53 0.90 14.88
CA ASN A 386 -25.74 1.39 13.51
C ASN A 386 -24.37 1.73 12.89
N VAL A 387 -24.24 1.59 11.58
CA VAL A 387 -23.10 2.08 10.83
C VAL A 387 -23.41 3.48 10.30
N ILE A 388 -22.50 4.43 10.53
CA ILE A 388 -22.56 5.75 9.90
C ILE A 388 -21.94 5.66 8.53
N THR A 389 -22.64 6.15 7.51
CA THR A 389 -22.15 6.22 6.14
C THR A 389 -22.16 7.66 5.64
N TYR A 390 -21.28 7.96 4.70
CA TYR A 390 -21.27 9.21 3.93
C TYR A 390 -21.19 8.87 2.45
N LEU A 391 -22.15 9.33 1.68
CA LEU A 391 -22.31 8.92 0.27
C LEU A 391 -22.31 7.38 0.09
N GLY A 392 -22.93 6.67 1.02
CA GLY A 392 -22.96 5.21 1.05
C GLY A 392 -21.66 4.52 1.56
N HIS A 393 -20.58 5.26 1.84
CA HIS A 393 -19.32 4.70 2.33
C HIS A 393 -19.27 4.68 3.86
N PRO A 394 -19.01 3.50 4.49
CA PRO A 394 -18.94 3.38 5.94
C PRO A 394 -17.80 4.21 6.55
N LEU A 395 -18.09 4.88 7.67
CA LEU A 395 -17.13 5.64 8.47
C LEU A 395 -16.84 4.98 9.81
N GLY A 396 -17.76 4.15 10.32
CA GLY A 396 -17.65 3.47 11.60
C GLY A 396 -19.00 3.29 12.28
N PHE A 397 -18.99 2.82 13.53
CA PHE A 397 -20.19 2.48 14.27
C PHE A 397 -20.57 3.52 15.33
N VAL A 398 -21.88 3.60 15.59
CA VAL A 398 -22.47 4.24 16.78
C VAL A 398 -23.40 3.26 17.49
N LYS A 399 -23.61 3.43 18.81
CA LYS A 399 -24.69 2.77 19.55
C LYS A 399 -25.75 3.80 19.90
N ASN A 400 -26.92 3.72 19.27
CA ASN A 400 -28.08 4.54 19.64
C ASN A 400 -28.71 4.02 20.95
N ILE A 401 -28.74 4.88 21.97
CA ILE A 401 -29.32 4.60 23.28
C ILE A 401 -30.64 5.37 23.52
N GLY A 402 -31.26 5.87 22.45
CA GLY A 402 -32.50 6.64 22.45
C GLY A 402 -32.30 8.15 22.54
N SER A 403 -31.64 8.65 23.58
CA SER A 403 -31.40 10.08 23.76
C SER A 403 -30.20 10.63 22.97
N ARG A 404 -29.27 9.77 22.60
CA ARG A 404 -28.08 10.09 21.83
C ARG A 404 -27.44 8.84 21.22
N CYS A 405 -26.48 9.04 20.31
CA CYS A 405 -25.64 7.99 19.77
C CYS A 405 -24.23 8.04 20.41
N ASN A 406 -23.82 6.94 21.03
CA ASN A 406 -22.45 6.77 21.52
C ASN A 406 -21.53 6.42 20.35
N ASN A 407 -20.51 7.21 20.13
CA ASN A 407 -19.56 7.08 19.03
C ASN A 407 -18.49 6.03 19.36
N LEU A 408 -18.32 5.03 18.49
CA LEU A 408 -17.36 3.93 18.64
C LEU A 408 -16.03 4.20 17.91
N LEU A 409 -15.89 5.34 17.22
CA LEU A 409 -14.62 5.69 16.56
C LEU A 409 -13.47 5.68 17.59
N PRO A 410 -12.33 5.02 17.32
CA PRO A 410 -11.17 5.04 18.20
C PRO A 410 -10.70 6.48 18.50
N LYS A 411 -10.33 6.74 19.76
CA LYS A 411 -9.93 8.11 20.18
C LYS A 411 -8.74 8.65 19.38
N GLY A 412 -7.81 7.78 19.00
CA GLY A 412 -6.64 8.14 18.20
C GLY A 412 -6.94 8.57 16.77
N ARG A 413 -8.11 8.20 16.24
CA ARG A 413 -8.52 8.52 14.86
C ARG A 413 -9.40 9.77 14.73
N ARG A 414 -9.70 10.42 15.83
CA ARG A 414 -10.53 11.64 15.77
C ARG A 414 -9.83 12.76 15.03
N ILE A 415 -10.61 13.54 14.29
CA ILE A 415 -10.15 14.82 13.74
C ILE A 415 -9.92 15.80 14.89
N LEU A 416 -8.76 16.47 14.89
CA LEU A 416 -8.42 17.49 15.90
C LEU A 416 -8.71 18.93 15.43
N MET A 417 -8.94 19.10 14.14
CA MET A 417 -9.32 20.39 13.55
C MET A 417 -10.76 20.72 13.89
N ASN A 418 -11.08 22.00 13.95
CA ASN A 418 -12.47 22.48 14.04
C ASN A 418 -13.25 22.02 12.79
N VAL A 419 -14.45 21.47 12.99
CA VAL A 419 -15.33 20.91 11.98
C VAL A 419 -16.68 21.59 11.94
#